data_5a62713f751bc16b648f270581a6d23e
#
_entry.id   5a62713f751bc16b648f270581a6d23e
#
_cell.length_a   1.000
_cell.length_b   1.000
_cell.length_c   1.000
_cell.angle_alpha   90.00
_cell.angle_beta   90.00
_cell.angle_gamma   90.00
#
_symmetry.space_group_name_H-M   'P 1'
#
loop_
_entity.id
_entity.type
_entity.pdbx_description
1 polymer ?
#
loop_
_entity_poly.entity_id
_entity_poly.type
_entity_poly.pdbx_seq_one_letter_code
_entity_poly.pdbx_strand_id
1 'polypeptide(L)'
;MNIIKGNIASPLGFSADGLHAGFKKKKLDFGWIVSEVPANVAGVFTTNKVIAAPLKLTKNSIEKSGKMQAIVVNSGIANSCTGKQGEKDAFKMQQLAANKLQIQPEYVGVASTGVIGKVMPMSILKNGF
;
A
#
# COMPACT_ATOMS: atom_id res chain seq x y z
N MET A 1 26.71 -15.23 -5.63
CA MET A 1 25.78 -14.32 -4.93
C MET A 1 25.90 -14.59 -3.44
N ASN A 2 26.24 -13.59 -2.63
CA ASN A 2 26.38 -13.75 -1.18
C ASN A 2 25.07 -13.36 -0.51
N ILE A 3 24.51 -14.25 0.32
CA ILE A 3 23.33 -13.98 1.14
C ILE A 3 23.81 -13.28 2.41
N ILE A 4 23.32 -12.07 2.67
CA ILE A 4 23.60 -11.32 3.90
C ILE A 4 22.37 -11.31 4.82
N LYS A 5 22.58 -11.19 6.12
CA LYS A 5 21.50 -10.89 7.06
C LYS A 5 20.97 -9.47 6.78
N GLY A 6 19.67 -9.34 6.51
CA GLY A 6 19.06 -8.04 6.24
C GLY A 6 17.54 -8.09 6.36
N ASN A 7 16.91 -6.96 6.14
CA ASN A 7 15.45 -6.80 6.08
C ASN A 7 15.08 -5.85 4.93
N ILE A 8 13.81 -5.51 4.82
CA ILE A 8 13.30 -4.66 3.73
C ILE A 8 13.87 -3.23 3.74
N ALA A 9 14.40 -2.76 4.88
CA ALA A 9 15.06 -1.46 5.02
C ALA A 9 16.59 -1.54 4.91
N SER A 10 17.16 -2.69 4.55
CA SER A 10 18.63 -2.83 4.37
C SER A 10 19.20 -2.08 3.18
N PRO A 11 18.50 -1.88 2.05
CA PRO A 11 19.02 -1.02 0.98
C PRO A 11 19.12 0.43 1.44
N LEU A 12 20.20 1.11 1.07
CA LEU A 12 20.40 2.52 1.38
C LEU A 12 19.27 3.37 0.81
N GLY A 13 18.80 4.34 1.58
CA GLY A 13 17.70 5.24 1.19
C GLY A 13 16.32 4.62 1.35
N PHE A 14 16.20 3.42 1.94
CA PHE A 14 14.90 2.82 2.26
C PHE A 14 14.68 2.73 3.76
N SER A 15 13.45 3.02 4.18
CA SER A 15 12.96 2.82 5.53
C SER A 15 11.66 2.02 5.50
N ALA A 16 11.38 1.28 6.57
CA ALA A 16 10.14 0.54 6.72
C ALA A 16 9.78 0.41 8.19
N ASP A 17 8.49 0.48 8.48
CA ASP A 17 7.96 0.26 9.81
C ASP A 17 6.53 -0.29 9.75
N GLY A 18 6.04 -0.79 10.88
CA GLY A 18 4.70 -1.32 11.01
C GLY A 18 4.08 -0.93 12.35
N LEU A 19 2.77 -0.70 12.33
CA LEU A 19 2.02 -0.32 13.52
C LEU A 19 0.70 -1.09 13.63
N HIS A 20 0.07 -1.01 14.78
CA HIS A 20 -1.27 -1.51 15.02
C HIS A 20 -2.28 -0.39 14.83
N ALA A 21 -2.92 -0.34 13.66
CA ALA A 21 -3.97 0.64 13.36
C ALA A 21 -5.34 0.23 13.92
N GLY A 22 -5.56 -1.07 14.16
CA GLY A 22 -6.80 -1.61 14.72
C GLY A 22 -7.63 -2.49 13.77
N PHE A 23 -7.10 -2.89 12.62
CA PHE A 23 -7.74 -3.89 11.75
C PHE A 23 -7.76 -5.28 12.39
N LYS A 24 -6.76 -5.60 13.19
CA LYS A 24 -6.63 -6.84 13.98
C LYS A 24 -6.70 -6.54 15.47
N LYS A 25 -6.99 -7.57 16.27
CA LYS A 25 -7.14 -7.38 17.73
C LYS A 25 -5.84 -7.04 18.45
N LYS A 26 -4.69 -7.57 18.04
CA LYS A 26 -3.42 -7.46 18.80
C LYS A 26 -2.15 -7.40 17.93
N LYS A 27 -2.20 -7.68 16.64
CA LYS A 27 -1.01 -7.76 15.77
C LYS A 27 -0.84 -6.46 15.00
N LEU A 28 0.40 -6.16 14.62
CA LEU A 28 0.66 -5.12 13.63
C LEU A 28 -0.15 -5.41 12.37
N ASP A 29 -0.81 -4.41 11.84
CA ASP A 29 -1.77 -4.54 10.76
C ASP A 29 -1.73 -3.41 9.74
N PHE A 30 -0.80 -2.50 9.90
CA PHE A 30 -0.50 -1.45 8.94
C PHE A 30 1.01 -1.27 8.80
N GLY A 31 1.51 -1.13 7.59
CA GLY A 31 2.94 -1.03 7.34
C GLY A 31 3.27 -0.03 6.23
N TRP A 32 4.47 0.50 6.31
CA TRP A 32 5.05 1.45 5.37
C TRP A 32 6.41 0.95 4.88
N ILE A 33 6.67 1.19 3.60
CA ILE A 33 8.00 1.15 3.01
C ILE A 33 8.17 2.47 2.29
N VAL A 34 9.26 3.18 2.57
CA VAL A 34 9.49 4.52 2.01
C VAL A 34 10.92 4.58 1.44
N SER A 35 11.05 5.15 0.25
CA SER A 35 12.32 5.55 -0.34
C SER A 35 12.54 7.05 -0.14
N GLU A 36 13.76 7.46 0.18
CA GLU A 36 14.11 8.89 0.31
C GLU A 36 13.90 9.68 -0.98
N VAL A 37 14.02 9.00 -2.12
CA VAL A 37 13.84 9.59 -3.46
C VAL A 37 12.90 8.73 -4.31
N PRO A 38 12.24 9.28 -5.34
CA PRO A 38 11.43 8.49 -6.27
C PRO A 38 12.28 7.41 -6.95
N ALA A 39 12.06 6.14 -6.59
CA ALA A 39 12.76 4.99 -7.15
C ALA A 39 12.09 4.50 -8.44
N ASN A 40 12.86 3.94 -9.36
CA ASN A 40 12.30 3.22 -10.50
C ASN A 40 11.50 2.02 -10.00
N VAL A 41 10.33 1.80 -10.58
CA VAL A 41 9.44 0.73 -10.17
C VAL A 41 9.02 -0.13 -11.36
N ALA A 42 8.92 -1.42 -11.12
CA ALA A 42 8.27 -2.38 -12.02
C ALA A 42 7.35 -3.29 -11.20
N GLY A 43 6.27 -3.74 -11.78
CA GLY A 43 5.31 -4.62 -11.13
C GLY A 43 4.79 -5.70 -12.06
N VAL A 44 4.52 -6.86 -11.49
CA VAL A 44 3.77 -7.93 -12.14
C VAL A 44 2.42 -8.09 -11.45
N PHE A 45 1.37 -8.28 -12.22
CA PHE A 45 0.00 -8.28 -11.72
C PHE A 45 -0.72 -9.55 -12.15
N THR A 46 -1.77 -9.90 -11.41
CA THR A 46 -2.60 -11.05 -11.72
C THR A 46 -3.31 -10.88 -13.08
N THR A 47 -3.49 -11.98 -13.75
CA THR A 47 -4.35 -12.11 -14.94
C THR A 47 -5.81 -12.43 -14.59
N ASN A 48 -6.13 -12.57 -13.31
CA ASN A 48 -7.50 -12.82 -12.84
C ASN A 48 -8.42 -11.66 -13.27
N LYS A 49 -9.64 -12.00 -13.70
CA LYS A 49 -10.65 -11.00 -14.10
C LYS A 49 -11.20 -10.21 -12.91
N VAL A 50 -11.20 -10.80 -11.71
CA VAL A 50 -11.61 -10.16 -10.47
C VAL A 50 -10.39 -9.55 -9.78
N ILE A 51 -10.14 -8.27 -10.03
CA ILE A 51 -8.97 -7.56 -9.52
C ILE A 51 -9.39 -6.65 -8.36
N ALA A 52 -8.67 -6.73 -7.24
CA ALA A 52 -8.90 -5.87 -6.08
C ALA A 52 -8.58 -4.39 -6.39
N ALA A 53 -9.32 -3.47 -5.77
CA ALA A 53 -9.17 -2.04 -5.99
C ALA A 53 -7.73 -1.53 -5.74
N PRO A 54 -7.00 -1.93 -4.68
CA PRO A 54 -5.62 -1.52 -4.47
C PRO A 54 -4.68 -1.93 -5.61
N LEU A 55 -4.88 -3.13 -6.20
CA LEU A 55 -4.06 -3.58 -7.32
C LEU A 55 -4.25 -2.73 -8.57
N LYS A 56 -5.52 -2.42 -8.91
CA LYS A 56 -5.84 -1.56 -10.06
C LYS A 56 -5.18 -0.19 -9.90
N LEU A 57 -5.32 0.41 -8.72
CA LEU A 57 -4.77 1.74 -8.43
C LEU A 57 -3.25 1.75 -8.51
N THR A 58 -2.58 0.79 -7.86
CA THR A 58 -1.11 0.69 -7.87
C THR A 58 -0.58 0.43 -9.27
N LYS A 59 -1.23 -0.45 -10.06
CA LYS A 59 -0.88 -0.68 -11.46
C LYS A 59 -0.94 0.62 -12.27
N ASN A 60 -2.03 1.36 -12.17
CA ASN A 60 -2.19 2.63 -12.86
C ASN A 60 -1.13 3.67 -12.45
N SER A 61 -0.76 3.70 -11.16
CA SER A 61 0.31 4.58 -10.66
C SER A 61 1.66 4.24 -11.29
N ILE A 62 2.00 2.95 -11.38
CA ILE A 62 3.24 2.48 -12.02
C ILE A 62 3.25 2.81 -13.51
N GLU A 63 2.16 2.53 -14.22
CA GLU A 63 2.03 2.81 -15.66
C GLU A 63 2.14 4.31 -15.97
N LYS A 64 1.62 5.15 -15.08
CA LYS A 64 1.62 6.60 -15.25
C LYS A 64 2.99 7.24 -15.00
N SER A 65 3.68 6.83 -13.95
CA SER A 65 4.88 7.51 -13.46
C SER A 65 6.18 6.76 -13.70
N GLY A 66 6.16 5.42 -13.77
CA GLY A 66 7.37 4.59 -13.76
C GLY A 66 8.21 4.74 -12.49
N LYS A 67 7.71 5.48 -11.50
CA LYS A 67 8.38 5.81 -10.25
C LYS A 67 7.48 5.51 -9.06
N MET A 68 8.10 5.14 -7.92
CA MET A 68 7.41 4.98 -6.65
C MET A 68 8.32 5.40 -5.51
N GLN A 69 7.75 6.02 -4.50
CA GLN A 69 8.51 6.49 -3.34
C GLN A 69 7.99 5.88 -2.04
N ALA A 70 6.74 5.43 -2.03
CA ALA A 70 6.18 4.76 -0.87
C ALA A 70 5.26 3.60 -1.27
N ILE A 71 5.20 2.59 -0.39
CA ILE A 71 4.16 1.56 -0.41
C ILE A 71 3.54 1.51 0.97
N VAL A 72 2.21 1.59 1.04
CA VAL A 72 1.45 1.41 2.27
C VAL A 72 0.59 0.15 2.19
N VAL A 73 0.58 -0.61 3.28
CA VAL A 73 -0.04 -1.93 3.32
C VAL A 73 -0.92 -2.04 4.55
N ASN A 74 -2.17 -2.45 4.39
CA ASN A 74 -2.99 -2.90 5.52
C ASN A 74 -3.23 -4.40 5.49
N SER A 75 -3.43 -4.97 6.68
CA SER A 75 -3.76 -6.38 6.86
C SER A 75 -4.99 -6.54 7.77
N GLY A 76 -5.97 -7.31 7.30
CA GLY A 76 -7.26 -7.54 7.97
C GLY A 76 -8.45 -7.39 7.03
N ILE A 77 -8.41 -6.43 6.13
CA ILE A 77 -9.40 -6.16 5.08
C ILE A 77 -8.70 -6.10 3.73
N ALA A 78 -9.12 -6.94 2.78
CA ALA A 78 -8.47 -7.04 1.47
C ALA A 78 -8.87 -5.92 0.49
N ASN A 79 -9.95 -5.19 0.78
CA ASN A 79 -10.55 -4.23 -0.16
C ASN A 79 -10.72 -4.81 -1.57
N SER A 80 -11.22 -6.03 -1.62
CA SER A 80 -11.51 -6.79 -2.84
C SER A 80 -12.99 -7.11 -2.89
N CYS A 81 -13.59 -7.09 -4.08
CA CYS A 81 -15.04 -7.28 -4.30
C CYS A 81 -15.90 -6.25 -3.56
N THR A 82 -15.43 -5.02 -3.42
CA THR A 82 -16.09 -3.92 -2.70
C THR A 82 -16.65 -2.83 -3.63
N GLY A 83 -16.61 -3.08 -4.95
CA GLY A 83 -17.17 -2.19 -5.96
C GLY A 83 -16.55 -0.79 -5.96
N LYS A 84 -17.36 0.20 -6.38
CA LYS A 84 -16.93 1.61 -6.45
C LYS A 84 -16.49 2.20 -5.10
N GLN A 85 -17.03 1.69 -3.99
CA GLN A 85 -16.61 2.15 -2.67
C GLN A 85 -15.18 1.74 -2.40
N GLY A 86 -14.80 0.50 -2.71
CA GLY A 86 -13.43 0.03 -2.55
C GLY A 86 -12.39 0.80 -3.39
N GLU A 87 -12.80 1.27 -4.58
CA GLU A 87 -11.94 2.12 -5.42
C GLU A 87 -11.71 3.49 -4.76
N LYS A 88 -12.76 4.10 -4.20
CA LYS A 88 -12.66 5.35 -3.43
C LYS A 88 -11.80 5.19 -2.18
N ASP A 89 -11.94 4.07 -1.47
CA ASP A 89 -11.19 3.78 -0.24
C ASP A 89 -9.70 3.57 -0.55
N ALA A 90 -9.36 2.82 -1.62
CA ALA A 90 -7.99 2.65 -2.07
C ALA A 90 -7.35 4.00 -2.47
N PHE A 91 -8.07 4.82 -3.22
CA PHE A 91 -7.60 6.16 -3.60
C PHE A 91 -7.41 7.07 -2.37
N LYS A 92 -8.32 7.01 -1.40
CA LYS A 92 -8.18 7.76 -0.15
C LYS A 92 -6.98 7.32 0.67
N MET A 93 -6.70 6.02 0.73
CA MET A 93 -5.49 5.47 1.36
C MET A 93 -4.22 6.03 0.69
N GLN A 94 -4.18 6.03 -0.63
CA GLN A 94 -3.08 6.60 -1.41
C GLN A 94 -2.88 8.09 -1.11
N GLN A 95 -3.98 8.87 -1.11
CA GLN A 95 -3.94 10.31 -0.83
C GLN A 95 -3.45 10.61 0.60
N LEU A 96 -3.88 9.85 1.60
CA LEU A 96 -3.45 10.03 2.98
C LEU A 96 -1.94 9.81 3.11
N ALA A 97 -1.41 8.76 2.48
CA ALA A 97 0.02 8.49 2.45
C ALA A 97 0.81 9.59 1.73
N ALA A 98 0.35 9.99 0.55
CA ALA A 98 1.00 11.04 -0.24
C ALA A 98 1.05 12.37 0.54
N ASN A 99 -0.05 12.76 1.18
CA ASN A 99 -0.12 13.97 1.99
C ASN A 99 0.82 13.89 3.21
N LYS A 100 0.89 12.74 3.87
CA LYS A 100 1.77 12.54 5.03
C LYS A 100 3.25 12.69 4.67
N LEU A 101 3.64 12.21 3.48
CA LEU A 101 5.00 12.24 2.97
C LEU A 101 5.30 13.49 2.13
N GLN A 102 4.29 14.32 1.83
CA GLN A 102 4.39 15.48 0.96
C GLN A 102 4.91 15.15 -0.46
N ILE A 103 4.44 14.03 -1.01
CA ILE A 103 4.79 13.53 -2.35
C ILE A 103 3.55 13.44 -3.25
N GLN A 104 3.78 13.21 -4.54
CA GLN A 104 2.69 13.01 -5.50
C GLN A 104 1.96 11.69 -5.22
N PRO A 105 0.61 11.65 -5.31
CA PRO A 105 -0.15 10.42 -5.08
C PRO A 105 0.28 9.25 -5.95
N GLU A 106 0.64 9.48 -7.20
CA GLU A 106 1.11 8.44 -8.13
C GLU A 106 2.45 7.80 -7.71
N TYR A 107 3.19 8.38 -6.77
CA TYR A 107 4.40 7.79 -6.19
C TYR A 107 4.10 6.88 -4.99
N VAL A 108 2.82 6.67 -4.67
CA VAL A 108 2.41 5.79 -3.58
C VAL A 108 1.70 4.56 -4.13
N GLY A 109 2.26 3.39 -3.86
CA GLY A 109 1.59 2.11 -4.02
C GLY A 109 0.73 1.78 -2.79
N VAL A 110 -0.42 1.20 -3.02
CA VAL A 110 -1.30 0.70 -1.95
C VAL A 110 -1.51 -0.80 -2.09
N ALA A 111 -1.48 -1.49 -0.97
CA ALA A 111 -1.78 -2.91 -0.88
C ALA A 111 -2.70 -3.21 0.30
N SER A 112 -3.59 -4.15 0.13
CA SER A 112 -4.53 -4.59 1.18
C SER A 112 -4.65 -6.10 1.15
N THR A 113 -4.66 -6.71 2.32
CA THR A 113 -4.88 -8.16 2.45
C THR A 113 -5.83 -8.46 3.60
N GLY A 114 -6.52 -9.60 3.54
CA GLY A 114 -7.44 -10.05 4.59
C GLY A 114 -8.81 -10.45 4.06
N VAL A 115 -9.86 -10.06 4.75
CA VAL A 115 -11.25 -10.45 4.42
C VAL A 115 -11.68 -9.77 3.13
N ILE A 116 -12.22 -10.58 2.20
CA ILE A 116 -12.77 -10.15 0.92
C ILE A 116 -14.25 -9.76 1.09
N GLY A 117 -14.73 -8.80 0.30
CA GLY A 117 -16.13 -8.36 0.30
C GLY A 117 -16.53 -7.44 1.46
N LYS A 118 -15.57 -7.11 2.34
CA LYS A 118 -15.80 -6.18 3.44
C LYS A 118 -15.25 -4.79 3.10
N VAL A 119 -16.09 -3.77 3.30
CA VAL A 119 -15.72 -2.37 3.09
C VAL A 119 -14.64 -1.94 4.08
N MET A 120 -13.72 -1.10 3.62
CA MET A 120 -12.62 -0.58 4.42
C MET A 120 -13.14 0.33 5.54
N PRO A 121 -12.85 0.05 6.82
CA PRO A 121 -13.22 0.94 7.91
C PRO A 121 -12.28 2.15 7.93
N MET A 122 -12.70 3.22 7.29
CA MET A 122 -11.87 4.41 7.07
C MET A 122 -11.45 5.12 8.36
N SER A 123 -12.21 4.97 9.46
CA SER A 123 -11.80 5.45 10.78
C SER A 123 -10.56 4.71 11.30
N ILE A 124 -10.51 3.39 11.13
CA ILE A 124 -9.35 2.56 11.49
C ILE A 124 -8.17 2.85 10.55
N LEU A 125 -8.45 2.96 9.25
CA LEU A 125 -7.40 3.25 8.26
C LEU A 125 -6.62 4.52 8.61
N LYS A 126 -7.30 5.57 9.07
CA LYS A 126 -6.68 6.84 9.44
C LYS A 126 -5.68 6.72 10.59
N ASN A 127 -5.80 5.73 11.46
CA ASN A 127 -4.84 5.49 12.54
C ASN A 127 -3.47 5.02 12.02
N GLY A 128 -3.38 4.61 10.74
CA GLY A 128 -2.14 4.21 10.07
C GLY A 128 -1.30 5.40 9.56
N PHE A 129 -1.84 6.62 9.63
CA PHE A 129 -1.24 7.84 9.12
C PHE A 129 -1.02 8.90 10.20
#